data_538386328f9981e0b03dd88957d35aa7
#
_entry.id   538386328f9981e0b03dd88957d35aa7
#
_cell.length_a   1.000
_cell.length_b   1.000
_cell.length_c   1.000
_cell.angle_alpha   90.00
_cell.angle_beta   90.00
_cell.angle_gamma   90.00
#
_symmetry.space_group_name_H-M   'P 1'
#
loop_
_entity.id
_entity.type
_entity.pdbx_description
1 polymer ?
#
loop_
_entity_poly.entity_id
_entity_poly.type
_entity_poly.pdbx_seq_one_letter_code
_entity_poly.pdbx_strand_id
1 'polypeptide(L)'
;MNVLVSGVGNELKGDDAFGIHAARRLSTDPRKPENCIVQQTGIGGIHLVQELMRGYELLILFDAFDRGGAPGDLWLLEPDLPKAEEMTHRERRDYFADVHYATPIRALTLAQSVGALPSIVRIIGCQPCHLR
;
A
#
# COMPACT_ATOMS: atom_id res chain seq x y z
N MET A 1 -2.42 -8.75 18.18
CA MET A 1 -1.98 -8.52 16.79
C MET A 1 -2.02 -7.02 16.49
N ASN A 2 -0.92 -6.47 16.04
CA ASN A 2 -0.87 -5.07 15.62
C ASN A 2 -1.12 -4.98 14.11
N VAL A 3 -2.06 -4.12 13.73
CA VAL A 3 -2.51 -3.99 12.34
C VAL A 3 -2.23 -2.57 11.86
N LEU A 4 -1.60 -2.46 10.70
CA LEU A 4 -1.46 -1.18 10.00
C LEU A 4 -2.38 -1.17 8.80
N VAL A 5 -3.19 -0.14 8.70
CA VAL A 5 -4.00 0.13 7.51
C VAL A 5 -3.47 1.42 6.88
N SER A 6 -3.10 1.36 5.62
CA SER A 6 -2.55 2.52 4.93
C SER A 6 -3.36 2.80 3.67
N GLY A 7 -3.87 4.01 3.56
CA GLY A 7 -4.47 4.50 2.34
C GLY A 7 -3.41 5.07 1.42
N VAL A 8 -3.36 4.56 0.20
CA VAL A 8 -2.35 4.93 -0.79
C VAL A 8 -3.03 5.75 -1.89
N GLY A 9 -2.36 6.78 -2.37
CA GLY A 9 -2.84 7.52 -3.50
C GLY A 9 -2.51 9.00 -3.44
N ASN A 10 -3.07 9.73 -4.38
CA ASN A 10 -2.90 11.17 -4.50
C ASN A 10 -4.28 11.83 -4.58
N GLU A 11 -4.67 12.53 -3.52
CA GLU A 11 -6.01 13.14 -3.45
C GLU A 11 -6.22 14.24 -4.51
N LEU A 12 -5.17 14.69 -5.18
CA LEU A 12 -5.28 15.67 -6.26
C LEU A 12 -5.69 15.04 -7.60
N LYS A 13 -5.73 13.71 -7.68
CA LYS A 13 -6.00 12.98 -8.92
C LYS A 13 -7.35 12.26 -8.92
N GLY A 14 -8.37 12.83 -8.32
CA GLY A 14 -9.72 12.28 -8.38
C GLY A 14 -9.82 10.84 -7.90
N ASP A 15 -10.05 9.90 -8.82
CA ASP A 15 -10.25 8.48 -8.48
C ASP A 15 -9.03 7.83 -7.82
N ASP A 16 -7.85 8.39 -8.01
CA ASP A 16 -6.62 7.92 -7.36
C ASP A 16 -6.62 8.25 -5.86
N ALA A 17 -7.60 9.01 -5.40
CA ALA A 17 -7.75 9.36 -3.99
C ALA A 17 -8.53 8.32 -3.18
N PHE A 18 -9.01 7.23 -3.79
CA PHE A 18 -9.80 6.23 -3.09
C PHE A 18 -9.13 5.77 -1.79
N GLY A 19 -7.85 5.41 -1.85
CA GLY A 19 -7.13 4.90 -0.68
C GLY A 19 -7.09 5.90 0.45
N ILE A 20 -6.87 7.19 0.13
CA ILE A 20 -6.82 8.26 1.12
C ILE A 20 -8.18 8.44 1.78
N HIS A 21 -9.25 8.48 0.98
CA HIS A 21 -10.61 8.65 1.52
C HIS A 21 -11.05 7.46 2.36
N ALA A 22 -10.73 6.24 1.92
CA ALA A 22 -11.07 5.04 2.68
C ALA A 22 -10.35 5.01 4.03
N ALA A 23 -9.07 5.38 4.07
CA ALA A 23 -8.32 5.46 5.31
C ALA A 23 -8.90 6.51 6.26
N ARG A 24 -9.27 7.68 5.74
CA ARG A 24 -9.89 8.74 6.55
C ARG A 24 -11.18 8.26 7.19
N ARG A 25 -12.03 7.58 6.42
CA ARG A 25 -13.30 7.08 6.95
C ARG A 25 -13.08 6.02 8.02
N LEU A 26 -12.12 5.13 7.82
CA LEU A 26 -11.83 4.10 8.82
C LEU A 26 -11.29 4.72 10.11
N SER A 27 -10.44 5.74 10.01
CA SER A 27 -9.82 6.35 11.20
C SER A 27 -10.82 6.96 12.16
N THR A 28 -12.00 7.35 11.67
CA THR A 28 -13.07 7.94 12.49
C THR A 28 -14.21 6.97 12.76
N ASP A 29 -14.14 5.74 12.26
CA ASP A 29 -15.20 4.76 12.45
C ASP A 29 -15.12 4.19 13.87
N PRO A 30 -16.22 4.23 14.66
CA PRO A 30 -16.21 3.71 16.02
C PRO A 30 -15.99 2.19 16.10
N ARG A 31 -16.13 1.46 14.99
CA ARG A 31 -15.89 0.03 14.93
C ARG A 31 -14.40 -0.31 14.72
N LYS A 32 -13.55 0.69 14.50
CA LYS A 32 -12.12 0.46 14.30
C LYS A 32 -11.52 -0.14 15.58
N PRO A 33 -10.80 -1.30 15.50
CA PRO A 33 -10.15 -1.88 16.66
C PRO A 33 -9.04 -0.98 17.22
N GLU A 34 -8.78 -1.09 18.51
CA GLU A 34 -7.73 -0.29 19.16
C GLU A 34 -6.32 -0.64 18.66
N ASN A 35 -6.09 -1.89 18.30
CA ASN A 35 -4.80 -2.36 17.79
C ASN A 35 -4.59 -2.04 16.31
N CYS A 36 -5.47 -1.25 15.71
CA CYS A 36 -5.41 -0.88 14.30
C CYS A 36 -4.96 0.57 14.18
N ILE A 37 -3.81 0.77 13.57
CA ILE A 37 -3.27 2.09 13.25
C ILE A 37 -3.62 2.39 11.80
N VAL A 38 -4.16 3.57 11.56
CA VAL A 38 -4.53 4.01 10.21
C VAL A 38 -3.67 5.19 9.82
N GLN A 39 -3.07 5.12 8.63
CA GLN A 39 -2.29 6.23 8.09
C GLN A 39 -2.63 6.47 6.63
N GLN A 40 -2.22 7.61 6.13
CA GLN A 40 -2.30 7.94 4.71
C GLN A 40 -0.89 8.00 4.17
N THR A 41 -0.65 7.25 3.09
CA THR A 41 0.63 7.24 2.41
C THR A 41 0.47 8.01 1.12
N GLY A 42 1.23 9.08 0.97
CA GLY A 42 1.20 9.85 -0.26
C GLY A 42 1.89 9.13 -1.41
N ILE A 43 2.37 9.90 -2.38
CA ILE A 43 2.92 9.37 -3.63
C ILE A 43 4.17 8.51 -3.37
N GLY A 44 5.00 8.89 -2.41
CA GLY A 44 6.21 8.13 -2.10
C GLY A 44 5.95 7.09 -1.02
N GLY A 45 6.29 5.85 -1.25
CA GLY A 45 6.08 4.76 -0.31
C GLY A 45 7.04 4.74 0.88
N ILE A 46 7.96 5.70 0.98
CA ILE A 46 9.01 5.67 2.01
C ILE A 46 8.42 5.78 3.43
N HIS A 47 7.38 6.57 3.60
CA HIS A 47 6.73 6.70 4.91
C HIS A 47 6.06 5.40 5.34
N LEU A 48 5.53 4.64 4.38
CA LEU A 48 4.97 3.33 4.67
C LEU A 48 6.06 2.38 5.19
N VAL A 49 7.21 2.35 4.52
CA VAL A 49 8.33 1.51 4.94
C VAL A 49 8.79 1.90 6.35
N GLN A 50 8.93 3.19 6.63
CA GLN A 50 9.34 3.68 7.94
C GLN A 50 8.35 3.25 9.03
N GLU A 51 7.05 3.35 8.76
CA GLU A 51 6.05 2.93 9.73
C GLU A 51 6.11 1.41 9.95
N LEU A 52 6.27 0.62 8.89
CA LEU A 52 6.37 -0.84 9.00
C LEU A 52 7.57 -1.28 9.84
N MET A 53 8.63 -0.48 9.88
CA MET A 53 9.81 -0.80 10.71
C MET A 53 9.49 -0.78 12.20
N ARG A 54 8.36 -0.23 12.62
CA ARG A 54 7.92 -0.26 14.02
C ARG A 54 7.37 -1.62 14.44
N GLY A 55 7.07 -2.50 13.49
CA GLY A 55 6.63 -3.87 13.75
C GLY A 55 5.12 -4.04 13.73
N TYR A 56 4.63 -4.75 12.71
CA TYR A 56 3.21 -5.08 12.55
C TYR A 56 3.09 -6.52 12.07
N GLU A 57 1.97 -7.18 12.39
CA GLU A 57 1.70 -8.54 11.95
C GLU A 57 0.82 -8.58 10.72
N LEU A 58 0.00 -7.53 10.49
CA LEU A 58 -0.89 -7.44 9.33
C LEU A 58 -0.80 -6.03 8.75
N LEU A 59 -0.68 -5.98 7.43
CA LEU A 59 -0.78 -4.74 6.68
C LEU A 59 -1.94 -4.85 5.70
N ILE A 60 -2.82 -3.84 5.71
CA ILE A 60 -3.89 -3.69 4.74
C ILE A 60 -3.67 -2.37 4.01
N LEU A 61 -3.61 -2.43 2.68
CA LEU A 61 -3.50 -1.25 1.84
C LEU A 61 -4.82 -0.98 1.13
N PHE A 62 -5.23 0.27 1.10
CA PHE A 62 -6.33 0.74 0.27
C PHE A 62 -5.75 1.49 -0.91
N ASP A 63 -6.10 1.10 -2.13
CA ASP A 63 -5.56 1.71 -3.34
C ASP A 63 -6.56 1.66 -4.50
N ALA A 64 -6.49 2.65 -5.38
CA ALA A 64 -7.18 2.57 -6.66
C ALA A 64 -6.38 1.62 -7.55
N PHE A 65 -7.05 0.68 -8.16
CA PHE A 65 -6.37 -0.40 -8.88
C PHE A 65 -7.18 -0.78 -10.12
N ASP A 66 -6.62 -0.53 -11.30
CA ASP A 66 -7.28 -0.84 -12.55
C ASP A 66 -7.06 -2.29 -12.94
N ARG A 67 -8.15 -3.05 -12.95
CA ARG A 67 -8.14 -4.45 -13.39
C ARG A 67 -9.13 -4.68 -14.52
N GLY A 68 -9.59 -3.62 -15.16
CA GLY A 68 -10.56 -3.73 -16.24
C GLY A 68 -11.97 -4.00 -15.78
N GLY A 69 -12.28 -3.80 -14.50
CA GLY A 69 -13.61 -3.98 -13.95
C GLY A 69 -14.51 -2.77 -14.14
N ALA A 70 -15.71 -2.85 -13.62
CA ALA A 70 -16.63 -1.71 -13.60
C ALA A 70 -16.20 -0.71 -12.53
N PRO A 71 -16.36 0.61 -12.78
CA PRO A 71 -16.03 1.60 -11.75
C PRO A 71 -16.71 1.30 -10.42
N GLY A 72 -15.93 1.34 -9.34
CA GLY A 72 -16.43 1.03 -8.00
C GLY A 72 -16.30 -0.44 -7.60
N ASP A 73 -15.91 -1.34 -8.49
CA ASP A 73 -15.65 -2.73 -8.13
C ASP A 73 -14.52 -2.79 -7.10
N LEU A 74 -14.67 -3.68 -6.12
CA LEU A 74 -13.69 -3.88 -5.06
C LEU A 74 -13.05 -5.25 -5.19
N TRP A 75 -11.75 -5.31 -4.89
CA TRP A 75 -10.99 -6.55 -4.89
C TRP A 75 -10.20 -6.68 -3.60
N LEU A 76 -10.12 -7.91 -3.10
CA LEU A 76 -9.19 -8.26 -2.03
C LEU A 76 -8.04 -9.05 -2.67
N LEU A 77 -6.85 -8.49 -2.59
CA LEU A 77 -5.68 -9.04 -3.28
C LEU A 77 -4.62 -9.42 -2.26
N GLU A 78 -3.94 -10.51 -2.56
CA GLU A 78 -2.72 -10.90 -1.88
C GLU A 78 -1.56 -10.58 -2.82
N PRO A 79 -0.66 -9.66 -2.47
CA PRO A 79 0.41 -9.28 -3.38
C PRO A 79 1.44 -10.40 -3.54
N ASP A 80 1.89 -10.60 -4.77
CA ASP A 80 3.01 -11.48 -5.10
C ASP A 80 4.22 -10.58 -5.36
N LEU A 81 5.18 -10.62 -4.45
CA LEU A 81 6.30 -9.70 -4.48
C LEU A 81 7.54 -10.37 -5.08
N PRO A 82 8.27 -9.66 -5.95
CA PRO A 82 9.56 -10.17 -6.40
C PRO A 82 10.52 -10.22 -5.21
N LYS A 83 11.31 -11.28 -5.14
CA LYS A 83 12.30 -11.41 -4.07
C LYS A 83 13.55 -10.62 -4.45
N ALA A 84 13.95 -9.70 -3.58
CA ALA A 84 15.12 -8.87 -3.82
C ALA A 84 16.40 -9.70 -4.02
N GLU A 85 16.53 -10.84 -3.34
CA GLU A 85 17.68 -11.72 -3.47
C GLU A 85 17.78 -12.36 -4.86
N GLU A 86 16.67 -12.45 -5.58
CA GLU A 86 16.62 -13.03 -6.94
C GLU A 86 16.95 -12.00 -8.01
N MET A 87 17.10 -10.73 -7.64
CA MET A 87 17.44 -9.67 -8.56
C MET A 87 18.95 -9.49 -8.65
N THR A 88 19.44 -9.16 -9.85
CA THR A 88 20.83 -8.70 -10.00
C THR A 88 21.01 -7.37 -9.26
N HIS A 89 22.26 -6.99 -8.99
CA HIS A 89 22.55 -5.69 -8.38
C HIS A 89 21.98 -4.52 -9.20
N ARG A 90 22.08 -4.62 -10.52
CA ARG A 90 21.55 -3.59 -11.41
C ARG A 90 20.04 -3.51 -11.36
N GLU A 91 19.36 -4.66 -11.43
CA GLU A 91 17.91 -4.72 -11.35
C GLU A 91 17.41 -4.15 -10.03
N ARG A 92 18.07 -4.51 -8.93
CA ARG A 92 17.71 -4.01 -7.59
C ARG A 92 17.87 -2.51 -7.51
N ARG A 93 19.00 -1.98 -8.01
CA ARG A 93 19.26 -0.55 -7.99
C ARG A 93 18.22 0.21 -8.81
N ASP A 94 17.93 -0.27 -10.02
CA ASP A 94 16.94 0.38 -10.90
C ASP A 94 15.55 0.30 -10.29
N TYR A 95 15.21 -0.83 -9.68
CA TYR A 95 13.91 -1.03 -9.06
C TYR A 95 13.68 -0.05 -7.89
N PHE A 96 14.69 0.15 -7.06
CA PHE A 96 14.56 1.00 -5.87
C PHE A 96 14.89 2.47 -6.12
N ALA A 97 15.48 2.81 -7.25
CA ALA A 97 15.83 4.20 -7.58
C ALA A 97 14.61 5.12 -7.65
N ASP A 98 13.46 4.58 -8.05
CA ASP A 98 12.24 5.34 -8.24
C ASP A 98 11.32 5.31 -7.02
N VAL A 99 11.87 5.20 -5.82
CA VAL A 99 11.09 5.11 -4.58
C VAL A 99 10.15 6.29 -4.38
N HIS A 100 10.45 7.46 -4.94
CA HIS A 100 9.58 8.64 -4.87
C HIS A 100 8.28 8.46 -5.66
N TYR A 101 8.30 7.60 -6.68
CA TYR A 101 7.16 7.27 -7.51
C TYR A 101 6.74 5.82 -7.31
N ALA A 102 7.16 5.25 -6.19
CA ALA A 102 6.94 3.83 -5.92
C ALA A 102 5.45 3.51 -5.91
N THR A 103 5.09 2.49 -6.67
CA THR A 103 3.78 1.85 -6.52
C THR A 103 3.77 1.12 -5.17
N PRO A 104 2.59 0.75 -4.65
CA PRO A 104 2.53 -0.05 -3.43
C PRO A 104 3.43 -1.28 -3.48
N ILE A 105 3.50 -1.96 -4.62
CA ILE A 105 4.34 -3.15 -4.78
C ILE A 105 5.82 -2.84 -4.55
N ARG A 106 6.32 -1.71 -5.05
CA ARG A 106 7.72 -1.31 -4.84
C ARG A 106 8.00 -1.01 -3.38
N ALA A 107 7.10 -0.30 -2.71
CA ALA A 107 7.24 -0.01 -1.29
C ALA A 107 7.25 -1.31 -0.47
N LEU A 108 6.36 -2.24 -0.79
CA LEU A 108 6.32 -3.54 -0.11
C LEU A 108 7.59 -4.36 -0.35
N THR A 109 8.12 -4.33 -1.56
CA THR A 109 9.37 -5.01 -1.89
C THR A 109 10.54 -4.42 -1.12
N LEU A 110 10.59 -3.09 -0.99
CA LEU A 110 11.60 -2.44 -0.17
C LEU A 110 11.47 -2.83 1.30
N ALA A 111 10.24 -2.84 1.84
CA ALA A 111 9.99 -3.27 3.21
C ALA A 111 10.46 -4.72 3.43
N GLN A 112 10.19 -5.60 2.47
CA GLN A 112 10.64 -6.98 2.53
C GLN A 112 12.17 -7.07 2.60
N SER A 113 12.86 -6.26 1.79
CA SER A 113 14.33 -6.29 1.73
C SER A 113 15.00 -5.84 3.04
N VAL A 114 14.33 -5.01 3.83
CA VAL A 114 14.85 -4.56 5.12
C VAL A 114 14.25 -5.33 6.31
N GLY A 115 13.49 -6.39 6.03
CA GLY A 115 12.93 -7.24 7.07
C GLY A 115 11.75 -6.62 7.83
N ALA A 116 11.09 -5.62 7.25
CA ALA A 116 10.00 -4.90 7.90
C ALA A 116 8.60 -5.34 7.45
N LEU A 117 8.51 -6.20 6.42
CA LEU A 117 7.22 -6.57 5.88
C LEU A 117 6.47 -7.50 6.84
N PRO A 118 5.21 -7.19 7.19
CA PRO A 118 4.38 -8.10 7.98
C PRO A 118 4.19 -9.45 7.29
N SER A 119 3.93 -10.49 8.09
CA SER A 119 3.71 -11.84 7.55
C SER A 119 2.43 -11.94 6.72
N ILE A 120 1.45 -11.07 6.99
CA ILE A 120 0.20 -11.04 6.26
C ILE A 120 0.04 -9.65 5.65
N VAL A 121 -0.12 -9.60 4.31
CA VAL A 121 -0.34 -8.36 3.58
C VAL A 121 -1.55 -8.56 2.67
N ARG A 122 -2.46 -7.60 2.70
CA ARG A 122 -3.64 -7.60 1.83
C ARG A 122 -3.83 -6.23 1.22
N ILE A 123 -4.30 -6.21 -0.02
CA ILE A 123 -4.63 -4.96 -0.71
C ILE A 123 -6.13 -4.99 -0.98
N ILE A 124 -6.82 -3.94 -0.57
CA ILE A 124 -8.20 -3.70 -0.98
C ILE A 124 -8.15 -2.65 -2.08
N GLY A 125 -8.40 -3.11 -3.30
CA GLY A 125 -8.37 -2.27 -4.48
C GLY A 125 -9.77 -1.87 -4.91
N CYS A 126 -9.89 -0.68 -5.48
CA CYS A 126 -11.13 -0.18 -6.05
C CYS A 126 -10.89 0.20 -7.50
N GLN A 127 -11.74 -0.29 -8.40
CA GLN A 127 -11.66 0.05 -9.81
C GLN A 127 -12.00 1.53 -10.00
N PRO A 128 -11.09 2.36 -10.53
CA PRO A 128 -11.37 3.76 -10.77
C PRO A 128 -12.19 3.96 -12.05
N CYS A 129 -12.86 5.12 -12.13
CA CYS A 129 -13.50 5.55 -13.37
C CYS A 129 -12.47 6.03 -14.36
N HIS A 130 -11.50 6.79 -13.88
CA HIS A 130 -10.43 7.37 -14.70
C HIS A 130 -9.10 7.19 -13.99
N LEU A 131 -8.11 6.68 -14.72
CA LEU A 131 -6.71 6.70 -14.32
C LEU A 131 -5.99 7.75 -15.14
N ARG A 132 -5.31 8.63 -14.47
CA ARG A 132 -4.54 9.68 -15.13
C ARG A 132 -3.11 9.65 -14.65
#